data_edca5344535f89bf96e28533e6f1737a
#
_entry.id   edca5344535f89bf96e28533e6f1737a
#
_cell.length_a   1.000
_cell.length_b   1.000
_cell.length_c   1.000
_cell.angle_alpha   90.00
_cell.angle_beta   90.00
_cell.angle_gamma   90.00
#
_symmetry.space_group_name_H-M   'P 1'
#
loop_
_entity.id
_entity.type
_entity.pdbx_description
1 polymer ?
#
loop_
_entity_poly.entity_id
_entity_poly.type
_entity_poly.pdbx_seq_one_letter_code
_entity_poly.pdbx_strand_id
1 'polypeptide(L)'
;MKVLVVHNRYRSEQPSGENNVVDAEVTLLAEGGHQVSLFERRSDDIGSMSLPQKAAVPLTVPWNPAVRKELAARLRASRPDVVHIHNTFPLLSPSVVAACADAGVPAVATLHNYGMVCPPGTLHRDGRVCTECVGGAPLPAVKHGCYRGSRVATLPMAASTAANRRRWWTGIARFFCISAAQRDLLVSAGMPGERMAVKHNFVTDPGVRRTGAGRHVLFLGRVTEEKGVGLLMRAWDRLGGALGVPLVIAGTGPMQDEVATWAARREDVSYVGLQNKAECRALTAGAVAVVAPSSWLEAFGLVVVEAMAAGVPTVAASHGAFPELVDDGVTGLLHAPNDPASLADQLRKVAGDRNREMGDAARVRYEKDFTPAVGLDRLITGYEAAIEAHG
;
A
#
# COMPACT_ATOMS: atom_id res chain seq x y z
N MET A 1 5.78 -8.68 24.72
CA MET A 1 6.49 -7.39 24.47
C MET A 1 5.54 -6.22 24.64
N LYS A 2 6.09 -5.04 24.98
CA LYS A 2 5.38 -3.76 24.94
C LYS A 2 5.74 -3.04 23.66
N VAL A 3 4.77 -2.83 22.77
CA VAL A 3 4.97 -2.19 21.46
C VAL A 3 4.28 -0.84 21.45
N LEU A 4 4.98 0.21 21.04
CA LEU A 4 4.37 1.51 20.78
C LEU A 4 4.32 1.72 19.26
N VAL A 5 3.12 1.79 18.69
CA VAL A 5 2.90 2.03 17.26
C VAL A 5 2.76 3.54 17.04
N VAL A 6 3.52 4.06 16.07
CA VAL A 6 3.52 5.48 15.66
C VAL A 6 2.92 5.58 14.27
N HIS A 7 1.79 6.28 14.12
CA HIS A 7 1.10 6.39 12.86
C HIS A 7 0.38 7.72 12.67
N ASN A 8 0.54 8.34 11.50
CA ASN A 8 -0.29 9.44 11.05
C ASN A 8 -1.36 8.93 10.09
N ARG A 9 -2.61 8.90 10.55
CA ARG A 9 -3.72 8.43 9.71
C ARG A 9 -4.00 9.37 8.55
N TYR A 10 -4.29 8.79 7.41
CA TYR A 10 -4.87 9.51 6.28
C TYR A 10 -6.28 10.02 6.63
N ARG A 11 -6.80 10.92 5.81
CA ARG A 11 -8.16 11.44 5.98
C ARG A 11 -9.20 10.33 5.91
N SER A 12 -10.21 10.41 6.76
CA SER A 12 -11.30 9.43 6.86
C SER A 12 -12.13 9.32 5.57
N GLU A 13 -12.23 10.41 4.79
CA GLU A 13 -12.92 10.44 3.50
C GLU A 13 -12.20 9.61 2.41
N GLN A 14 -10.92 9.26 2.61
CA GLN A 14 -10.14 8.52 1.63
C GLN A 14 -9.86 7.10 2.13
N PRO A 15 -10.42 6.06 1.47
CA PRO A 15 -10.06 4.68 1.77
C PRO A 15 -8.54 4.49 1.70
N SER A 16 -7.94 4.02 2.80
CA SER A 16 -6.49 3.82 2.91
C SER A 16 -6.17 2.39 3.27
N GLY A 17 -5.52 1.67 2.34
CA GLY A 17 -5.00 0.34 2.62
C GLY A 17 -3.96 0.34 3.75
N GLU A 18 -3.17 1.42 3.88
CA GLU A 18 -2.19 1.58 4.95
C GLU A 18 -2.85 1.66 6.33
N ASN A 19 -3.89 2.50 6.51
CA ASN A 19 -4.63 2.55 7.78
C ASN A 19 -5.21 1.18 8.15
N ASN A 20 -5.76 0.44 7.17
CA ASN A 20 -6.30 -0.91 7.40
C ASN A 20 -5.22 -1.90 7.83
N VAL A 21 -4.03 -1.83 7.26
CA VAL A 21 -2.88 -2.67 7.66
C VAL A 21 -2.45 -2.35 9.08
N VAL A 22 -2.33 -1.08 9.44
CA VAL A 22 -1.95 -0.66 10.80
C VAL A 22 -2.97 -1.17 11.84
N ASP A 23 -4.27 -1.00 11.56
CA ASP A 23 -5.33 -1.48 12.46
C ASP A 23 -5.31 -3.01 12.60
N ALA A 24 -5.08 -3.72 11.50
CA ALA A 24 -4.96 -5.18 11.52
C ALA A 24 -3.73 -5.65 12.30
N GLU A 25 -2.56 -4.98 12.15
CA GLU A 25 -1.35 -5.31 12.89
C GLU A 25 -1.50 -5.02 14.40
N VAL A 26 -2.12 -3.90 14.78
CA VAL A 26 -2.40 -3.57 16.18
C VAL A 26 -3.29 -4.62 16.82
N THR A 27 -4.37 -5.01 16.12
CA THR A 27 -5.28 -6.06 16.58
C THR A 27 -4.55 -7.40 16.73
N LEU A 28 -3.80 -7.79 15.71
CA LEU A 28 -3.05 -9.05 15.68
C LEU A 28 -2.02 -9.16 16.80
N LEU A 29 -1.27 -8.09 17.06
CA LEU A 29 -0.30 -8.02 18.17
C LEU A 29 -1.00 -8.16 19.53
N ALA A 30 -2.14 -7.48 19.72
CA ALA A 30 -2.90 -7.56 20.97
C ALA A 30 -3.48 -8.97 21.19
N GLU A 31 -4.06 -9.59 20.16
CA GLU A 31 -4.53 -10.98 20.16
C GLU A 31 -3.39 -11.98 20.42
N GLY A 32 -2.18 -11.67 19.94
CA GLY A 32 -0.94 -12.42 20.21
C GLY A 32 -0.37 -12.22 21.62
N GLY A 33 -1.08 -11.51 22.52
CA GLY A 33 -0.68 -11.33 23.93
C GLY A 33 0.35 -10.23 24.16
N HIS A 34 0.58 -9.33 23.21
CA HIS A 34 1.48 -8.19 23.35
C HIS A 34 0.73 -6.96 23.86
N GLN A 35 1.42 -6.11 24.67
CA GLN A 35 0.89 -4.83 25.12
C GLN A 35 1.12 -3.79 24.02
N VAL A 36 0.05 -3.37 23.34
CA VAL A 36 0.14 -2.38 22.25
C VAL A 36 -0.41 -1.04 22.70
N SER A 37 0.32 0.03 22.40
CA SER A 37 -0.14 1.40 22.57
C SER A 37 0.08 2.21 21.31
N LEU A 38 -0.76 3.23 21.08
CA LEU A 38 -0.74 4.06 19.87
C LEU A 38 -0.27 5.48 20.20
N PHE A 39 0.65 6.00 19.38
CA PHE A 39 0.97 7.42 19.28
C PHE A 39 0.51 7.89 17.89
N GLU A 40 -0.69 8.46 17.83
CA GLU A 40 -1.40 8.73 16.59
C GLU A 40 -1.63 10.23 16.38
N ARG A 41 -1.64 10.64 15.10
CA ARG A 41 -2.21 11.90 14.60
C ARG A 41 -3.14 11.60 13.44
N ARG A 42 -4.13 12.44 13.21
CA ARG A 42 -5.09 12.29 12.11
C ARG A 42 -5.01 13.46 11.16
N SER A 43 -4.92 13.18 9.88
CA SER A 43 -4.91 14.25 8.87
C SER A 43 -6.23 15.03 8.84
N ASP A 44 -7.33 14.47 9.39
CA ASP A 44 -8.61 15.16 9.58
C ASP A 44 -8.48 16.35 10.54
N ASP A 45 -7.62 16.25 11.56
CA ASP A 45 -7.40 17.28 12.56
C ASP A 45 -6.96 18.61 11.93
N ILE A 46 -6.33 18.57 10.74
CA ILE A 46 -5.95 19.78 9.99
C ILE A 46 -7.20 20.61 9.64
N GLY A 47 -8.34 19.95 9.40
CA GLY A 47 -9.61 20.63 9.10
C GLY A 47 -10.05 21.59 10.21
N SER A 48 -9.89 21.18 11.47
CA SER A 48 -10.29 21.93 12.67
C SER A 48 -9.26 22.96 13.18
N MET A 49 -8.02 22.94 12.62
CA MET A 49 -6.97 23.88 13.02
C MET A 49 -7.31 25.32 12.64
N SER A 50 -6.82 26.29 13.43
CA SER A 50 -6.86 27.70 13.08
C SER A 50 -6.01 28.01 11.85
N LEU A 51 -6.25 29.13 11.18
CA LEU A 51 -5.47 29.53 9.98
C LEU A 51 -3.95 29.58 10.21
N PRO A 52 -3.43 30.15 11.33
CA PRO A 52 -1.98 30.11 11.62
C PRO A 52 -1.45 28.69 11.81
N GLN A 53 -2.21 27.83 12.46
CA GLN A 53 -1.82 26.41 12.63
C GLN A 53 -1.76 25.67 11.28
N LYS A 54 -2.77 25.87 10.41
CA LYS A 54 -2.75 25.30 9.04
C LYS A 54 -1.55 25.77 8.25
N ALA A 55 -1.21 27.06 8.33
CA ALA A 55 -0.03 27.63 7.66
C ALA A 55 1.29 27.08 8.23
N ALA A 56 1.33 26.66 9.50
CA ALA A 56 2.50 26.08 10.11
C ALA A 56 2.73 24.60 9.73
N VAL A 57 1.70 23.85 9.31
CA VAL A 57 1.84 22.43 8.97
C VAL A 57 2.96 22.17 7.94
N PRO A 58 3.06 22.88 6.82
CA PRO A 58 4.15 22.67 5.87
C PRO A 58 5.56 22.85 6.46
N LEU A 59 5.70 23.74 7.44
CA LEU A 59 6.98 24.01 8.12
C LEU A 59 7.38 22.89 9.08
N THR A 60 6.39 22.19 9.65
CA THR A 60 6.63 21.07 10.58
C THR A 60 6.77 19.72 9.87
N VAL A 61 6.45 19.62 8.58
CA VAL A 61 6.63 18.38 7.79
C VAL A 61 8.09 17.88 7.81
N PRO A 62 9.13 18.70 7.56
CA PRO A 62 10.50 18.24 7.66
C PRO A 62 10.94 17.94 9.10
N TRP A 63 10.43 18.71 10.06
CA TRP A 63 10.84 18.60 11.46
C TRP A 63 9.82 19.19 12.42
N ASN A 64 9.31 18.38 13.36
CA ASN A 64 8.34 18.80 14.37
C ASN A 64 8.92 18.64 15.79
N PRO A 65 9.48 19.72 16.39
CA PRO A 65 10.11 19.65 17.72
C PRO A 65 9.12 19.36 18.85
N ALA A 66 7.86 19.76 18.70
CA ALA A 66 6.82 19.47 19.69
C ALA A 66 6.52 17.97 19.75
N VAL A 67 6.35 17.32 18.60
CA VAL A 67 6.16 15.86 18.50
C VAL A 67 7.37 15.12 19.05
N ARG A 68 8.60 15.54 18.74
CA ARG A 68 9.81 14.95 19.32
C ARG A 68 9.78 14.97 20.84
N LYS A 69 9.50 16.13 21.44
CA LYS A 69 9.45 16.31 22.90
C LYS A 69 8.37 15.46 23.55
N GLU A 70 7.15 15.48 22.97
CA GLU A 70 5.99 14.73 23.46
C GLU A 70 6.26 13.21 23.41
N LEU A 71 6.71 12.70 22.23
CA LEU A 71 6.98 11.28 22.06
C LEU A 71 8.13 10.82 22.97
N ALA A 72 9.23 11.56 23.06
CA ALA A 72 10.35 11.21 23.94
C ALA A 72 9.93 11.18 25.42
N ALA A 73 9.06 12.08 25.88
CA ALA A 73 8.51 12.04 27.23
C ALA A 73 7.65 10.79 27.46
N ARG A 74 6.78 10.45 26.47
CA ARG A 74 5.94 9.25 26.53
C ARG A 74 6.77 7.97 26.55
N LEU A 75 7.83 7.87 25.73
CA LEU A 75 8.72 6.72 25.68
C LEU A 75 9.44 6.48 27.01
N ARG A 76 9.94 7.56 27.64
CA ARG A 76 10.57 7.45 28.96
C ARG A 76 9.61 7.00 30.07
N ALA A 77 8.33 7.40 29.96
CA ALA A 77 7.30 7.01 30.95
C ALA A 77 6.80 5.57 30.73
N SER A 78 6.53 5.17 29.49
CA SER A 78 5.92 3.86 29.16
C SER A 78 6.94 2.73 29.02
N ARG A 79 8.19 3.07 28.66
CA ARG A 79 9.31 2.13 28.40
C ARG A 79 8.88 0.94 27.53
N PRO A 80 8.47 1.17 26.28
CA PRO A 80 8.17 0.07 25.37
C PRO A 80 9.47 -0.66 24.99
N ASP A 81 9.36 -1.94 24.66
CA ASP A 81 10.48 -2.75 24.18
C ASP A 81 10.90 -2.32 22.76
N VAL A 82 9.94 -1.87 21.95
CA VAL A 82 10.14 -1.42 20.57
C VAL A 82 9.12 -0.36 20.15
N VAL A 83 9.55 0.57 19.29
CA VAL A 83 8.67 1.52 18.61
C VAL A 83 8.50 1.08 17.16
N HIS A 84 7.27 0.88 16.71
CA HIS A 84 6.97 0.57 15.31
C HIS A 84 6.38 1.78 14.59
N ILE A 85 7.12 2.33 13.63
CA ILE A 85 6.75 3.52 12.86
C ILE A 85 6.16 3.10 11.53
N HIS A 86 4.99 3.64 11.17
CA HIS A 86 4.37 3.46 9.85
C HIS A 86 4.43 4.77 9.06
N ASN A 87 3.43 5.63 9.19
CA ASN A 87 3.40 6.91 8.50
C ASN A 87 3.70 8.07 9.45
N THR A 88 4.50 9.02 9.00
CA THR A 88 4.80 10.23 9.78
C THR A 88 4.30 11.52 9.12
N PHE A 89 3.73 11.43 7.92
CA PHE A 89 3.26 12.58 7.16
C PHE A 89 1.74 12.80 7.35
N PRO A 90 1.27 14.04 7.54
CA PRO A 90 2.05 15.29 7.57
C PRO A 90 2.35 15.82 8.98
N LEU A 91 1.76 15.27 10.06
CA LEU A 91 1.75 15.91 11.39
C LEU A 91 2.82 15.40 12.35
N LEU A 92 3.35 14.19 12.15
CA LEU A 92 4.36 13.59 13.04
C LEU A 92 5.80 13.96 12.67
N SER A 93 6.16 13.96 11.42
CA SER A 93 7.50 14.21 10.86
C SER A 93 8.58 13.16 11.23
N PRO A 94 9.73 13.16 10.55
CA PRO A 94 10.88 12.31 10.91
C PRO A 94 11.49 12.58 12.30
N SER A 95 11.02 13.59 13.03
CA SER A 95 11.44 13.85 14.40
C SER A 95 11.10 12.72 15.39
N VAL A 96 10.16 11.83 15.03
CA VAL A 96 9.83 10.63 15.80
C VAL A 96 11.03 9.68 15.93
N VAL A 97 11.87 9.58 14.89
CA VAL A 97 13.10 8.76 14.92
C VAL A 97 14.09 9.31 15.94
N ALA A 98 14.23 10.66 16.01
CA ALA A 98 15.07 11.30 17.01
C ALA A 98 14.51 11.12 18.44
N ALA A 99 13.18 11.13 18.61
CA ALA A 99 12.55 10.89 19.90
C ALA A 99 12.84 9.46 20.43
N CYS A 100 12.88 8.47 19.54
CA CYS A 100 13.27 7.10 19.91
C CYS A 100 14.74 7.05 20.38
N ALA A 101 15.65 7.69 19.64
CA ALA A 101 17.06 7.79 20.03
C ALA A 101 17.25 8.54 21.36
N ASP A 102 16.53 9.65 21.59
CA ASP A 102 16.56 10.41 22.85
C ASP A 102 16.09 9.58 24.06
N ALA A 103 15.26 8.57 23.81
CA ALA A 103 14.70 7.72 24.87
C ALA A 103 15.44 6.37 24.99
N GLY A 104 16.40 6.07 24.10
CA GLY A 104 17.11 4.79 24.06
C GLY A 104 16.21 3.59 23.76
N VAL A 105 15.20 3.77 22.90
CA VAL A 105 14.27 2.70 22.51
C VAL A 105 14.47 2.35 21.04
N PRO A 106 14.67 1.05 20.71
CA PRO A 106 14.82 0.63 19.33
C PRO A 106 13.57 0.95 18.50
N ALA A 107 13.80 1.43 17.29
CA ALA A 107 12.72 1.74 16.35
C ALA A 107 12.79 0.86 15.10
N VAL A 108 11.65 0.33 14.69
CA VAL A 108 11.46 -0.32 13.40
C VAL A 108 10.48 0.49 12.55
N ALA A 109 10.52 0.33 11.24
CA ALA A 109 9.61 1.05 10.33
C ALA A 109 9.06 0.14 9.23
N THR A 110 7.74 0.09 9.06
CA THR A 110 7.11 -0.50 7.87
C THR A 110 7.00 0.56 6.77
N LEU A 111 7.51 0.24 5.59
CA LEU A 111 7.50 1.10 4.42
C LEU A 111 6.32 0.74 3.52
N HIS A 112 5.22 1.50 3.60
CA HIS A 112 4.00 1.21 2.84
C HIS A 112 4.03 1.73 1.40
N ASN A 113 5.00 2.61 1.10
CA ASN A 113 5.17 3.26 -0.19
C ASN A 113 6.64 3.63 -0.40
N TYR A 114 6.95 4.38 -1.46
CA TYR A 114 8.32 4.78 -1.79
C TYR A 114 8.71 6.16 -1.24
N GLY A 115 8.07 6.65 -0.17
CA GLY A 115 8.29 7.98 0.41
C GLY A 115 9.71 8.24 0.89
N MET A 116 10.53 7.21 1.12
CA MET A 116 11.94 7.34 1.47
C MET A 116 12.79 7.90 0.33
N VAL A 117 12.38 7.71 -0.92
CA VAL A 117 13.15 8.08 -2.13
C VAL A 117 12.37 8.94 -3.11
N CYS A 118 11.07 9.01 -2.99
CA CYS A 118 10.15 9.79 -3.81
C CYS A 118 9.24 10.63 -2.91
N PRO A 119 9.29 11.98 -2.91
CA PRO A 119 8.49 12.80 -2.01
C PRO A 119 7.00 12.46 -1.96
N PRO A 120 6.25 12.28 -3.07
CA PRO A 120 4.86 11.81 -3.03
C PRO A 120 4.73 10.30 -2.75
N GLY A 121 5.81 9.52 -2.79
CA GLY A 121 5.81 8.09 -2.49
C GLY A 121 5.28 7.18 -3.60
N THR A 122 4.97 7.70 -4.78
CA THR A 122 4.27 6.98 -5.85
C THR A 122 5.18 6.39 -6.92
N LEU A 123 6.37 6.95 -7.14
CA LEU A 123 7.23 6.65 -8.30
C LEU A 123 6.46 6.69 -9.64
N HIS A 124 5.49 7.58 -9.74
CA HIS A 124 4.61 7.70 -10.91
C HIS A 124 4.44 9.16 -11.30
N ARG A 125 4.50 9.46 -12.61
CA ARG A 125 4.28 10.77 -13.18
C ARG A 125 3.89 10.66 -14.65
N ASP A 126 2.93 11.44 -15.07
CA ASP A 126 2.50 11.52 -16.48
C ASP A 126 2.16 10.14 -17.07
N GLY A 127 1.40 9.31 -16.34
CA GLY A 127 0.97 7.98 -16.79
C GLY A 127 2.07 6.91 -16.81
N ARG A 128 3.27 7.18 -16.26
CA ARG A 128 4.42 6.25 -16.32
C ARG A 128 5.20 6.18 -15.00
N VAL A 129 5.93 5.10 -14.84
CA VAL A 129 6.91 4.95 -13.76
C VAL A 129 7.98 6.03 -13.87
N CYS A 130 8.29 6.69 -12.74
CA CYS A 130 9.30 7.75 -12.65
C CYS A 130 10.28 7.45 -11.51
N THR A 131 11.57 7.39 -11.82
CA THR A 131 12.66 7.11 -10.87
C THR A 131 13.66 8.27 -10.75
N GLU A 132 13.34 9.49 -11.23
CA GLU A 132 14.26 10.63 -11.28
C GLU A 132 14.78 11.07 -9.89
N CYS A 133 14.05 10.76 -8.80
CA CYS A 133 14.49 11.09 -7.44
C CYS A 133 15.21 9.92 -6.73
N VAL A 134 15.22 8.72 -7.33
CA VAL A 134 15.81 7.52 -6.75
C VAL A 134 17.33 7.64 -6.72
N GLY A 135 17.93 7.43 -5.55
CA GLY A 135 19.39 7.54 -5.34
C GLY A 135 19.94 8.97 -5.33
N GLY A 136 19.15 9.98 -5.71
CA GLY A 136 19.55 11.38 -5.83
C GLY A 136 18.87 12.34 -4.83
N ALA A 137 19.07 13.63 -5.07
CA ALA A 137 18.31 14.68 -4.38
C ALA A 137 16.89 14.77 -4.96
N PRO A 138 15.86 15.05 -4.15
CA PRO A 138 14.46 15.07 -4.61
C PRO A 138 14.07 16.36 -5.33
N LEU A 139 15.02 17.04 -5.99
CA LEU A 139 14.80 18.26 -6.77
C LEU A 139 13.86 18.06 -7.97
N PRO A 140 13.93 16.94 -8.72
CA PRO A 140 12.97 16.67 -9.78
C PRO A 140 11.53 16.72 -9.31
N ALA A 141 11.23 16.22 -8.11
CA ALA A 141 9.86 16.28 -7.56
C ALA A 141 9.34 17.71 -7.41
N VAL A 142 10.19 18.64 -6.97
CA VAL A 142 9.84 20.07 -6.86
C VAL A 142 9.68 20.69 -8.25
N LYS A 143 10.63 20.42 -9.17
CA LYS A 143 10.57 20.91 -10.55
C LYS A 143 9.24 20.56 -11.22
N HIS A 144 8.78 19.33 -11.03
CA HIS A 144 7.56 18.81 -11.65
C HIS A 144 6.28 19.02 -10.81
N GLY A 145 6.40 19.55 -9.57
CA GLY A 145 5.24 19.75 -8.71
C GLY A 145 4.53 18.44 -8.34
N CYS A 146 5.29 17.36 -8.09
CA CYS A 146 4.76 16.00 -7.99
C CYS A 146 3.73 15.79 -6.86
N TYR A 147 3.68 16.68 -5.86
CA TYR A 147 2.65 16.64 -4.85
C TYR A 147 1.55 17.66 -5.14
N ARG A 148 0.32 17.20 -5.38
CA ARG A 148 -0.88 18.00 -5.68
C ARG A 148 -0.73 18.94 -6.89
N GLY A 149 0.12 18.61 -7.87
CA GLY A 149 0.38 19.47 -9.02
C GLY A 149 1.06 20.80 -8.68
N SER A 150 1.64 20.95 -7.48
CA SER A 150 2.17 22.23 -6.97
C SER A 150 3.62 22.11 -6.52
N ARG A 151 4.50 22.96 -7.10
CA ARG A 151 5.90 23.07 -6.68
C ARG A 151 6.02 23.49 -5.21
N VAL A 152 5.18 24.46 -4.79
CA VAL A 152 5.17 24.96 -3.41
C VAL A 152 4.74 23.89 -2.43
N ALA A 153 3.69 23.12 -2.75
CA ALA A 153 3.22 22.03 -1.90
C ALA A 153 4.21 20.84 -1.86
N THR A 154 5.02 20.66 -2.91
CA THR A 154 6.04 19.58 -2.97
C THR A 154 7.27 19.92 -2.14
N LEU A 155 7.61 21.20 -1.97
CA LEU A 155 8.85 21.64 -1.32
C LEU A 155 9.03 21.10 0.11
N PRO A 156 8.03 21.16 1.03
CA PRO A 156 8.18 20.61 2.37
C PRO A 156 8.48 19.11 2.39
N MET A 157 7.87 18.35 1.48
CA MET A 157 8.09 16.90 1.37
C MET A 157 9.51 16.60 0.85
N ALA A 158 9.93 17.29 -0.20
CA ALA A 158 11.27 17.16 -0.74
C ALA A 158 12.33 17.54 0.29
N ALA A 159 12.12 18.63 1.04
CA ALA A 159 12.99 19.05 2.13
C ALA A 159 13.03 17.98 3.24
N SER A 160 11.88 17.41 3.60
CA SER A 160 11.80 16.32 4.59
C SER A 160 12.61 15.10 4.15
N THR A 161 12.41 14.64 2.91
CA THR A 161 13.14 13.48 2.34
C THR A 161 14.65 13.74 2.30
N ALA A 162 15.09 14.91 1.83
CA ALA A 162 16.51 15.24 1.72
C ALA A 162 17.19 15.38 3.09
N ALA A 163 16.62 16.19 3.98
CA ALA A 163 17.24 16.54 5.27
C ALA A 163 17.25 15.38 6.27
N ASN A 164 16.32 14.44 6.15
CA ASN A 164 16.19 13.36 7.13
C ASN A 164 16.63 11.98 6.62
N ARG A 165 17.12 11.89 5.38
CA ARG A 165 17.59 10.62 4.80
C ARG A 165 18.54 9.88 5.73
N ARG A 166 19.65 10.54 6.17
CA ARG A 166 20.62 9.93 7.07
C ARG A 166 20.00 9.51 8.40
N ARG A 167 19.12 10.34 8.98
CA ARG A 167 18.45 10.03 10.26
C ARG A 167 17.60 8.78 10.19
N TRP A 168 16.82 8.63 9.11
CA TRP A 168 16.08 7.39 8.88
C TRP A 168 17.04 6.20 8.76
N TRP A 169 18.03 6.29 7.88
CA TRP A 169 18.92 5.17 7.58
C TRP A 169 19.76 4.71 8.77
N THR A 170 20.12 5.59 9.68
CA THR A 170 20.93 5.24 10.85
C THR A 170 20.12 5.04 12.12
N GLY A 171 18.95 5.68 12.24
CA GLY A 171 18.14 5.66 13.47
C GLY A 171 17.08 4.56 13.50
N ILE A 172 16.87 3.83 12.40
CA ILE A 172 15.96 2.68 12.36
C ILE A 172 16.77 1.40 12.43
N ALA A 173 16.47 0.56 13.44
CA ALA A 173 17.15 -0.72 13.63
C ALA A 173 16.76 -1.72 12.54
N ARG A 174 15.48 -1.73 12.11
CA ARG A 174 15.00 -2.59 11.03
C ARG A 174 13.89 -1.94 10.23
N PHE A 175 13.98 -2.06 8.90
CA PHE A 175 12.91 -1.68 7.97
C PHE A 175 12.16 -2.93 7.52
N PHE A 176 10.84 -2.87 7.56
CA PHE A 176 9.97 -3.84 6.93
C PHE A 176 9.53 -3.32 5.56
N CYS A 177 10.01 -3.95 4.51
CA CYS A 177 9.53 -3.76 3.15
C CYS A 177 8.36 -4.70 2.90
N ILE A 178 7.30 -4.21 2.32
CA ILE A 178 6.08 -5.01 2.10
C ILE A 178 6.17 -5.91 0.86
N SER A 179 7.27 -5.81 0.09
CA SER A 179 7.63 -6.73 -1.00
C SER A 179 9.14 -6.76 -1.23
N ALA A 180 9.64 -7.81 -1.87
CA ALA A 180 11.04 -7.89 -2.29
C ALA A 180 11.34 -6.84 -3.38
N ALA A 181 10.43 -6.65 -4.31
CA ALA A 181 10.56 -5.61 -5.34
C ALA A 181 10.74 -4.21 -4.73
N GLN A 182 9.99 -3.88 -3.66
CA GLN A 182 10.16 -2.62 -2.94
C GLN A 182 11.53 -2.55 -2.26
N ARG A 183 11.94 -3.61 -1.55
CA ARG A 183 13.24 -3.68 -0.88
C ARG A 183 14.37 -3.44 -1.88
N ASP A 184 14.36 -4.15 -2.98
CA ASP A 184 15.46 -4.14 -3.97
C ASP A 184 15.60 -2.75 -4.62
N LEU A 185 14.48 -2.08 -4.92
CA LEU A 185 14.48 -0.71 -5.39
C LEU A 185 15.05 0.26 -4.34
N LEU A 186 14.64 0.12 -3.07
CA LEU A 186 15.12 0.99 -1.99
C LEU A 186 16.60 0.74 -1.69
N VAL A 187 17.08 -0.50 -1.74
CA VAL A 187 18.51 -0.84 -1.64
C VAL A 187 19.29 -0.22 -2.80
N SER A 188 18.80 -0.31 -4.04
CA SER A 188 19.42 0.34 -5.19
C SER A 188 19.50 1.87 -5.07
N ALA A 189 18.61 2.47 -4.29
CA ALA A 189 18.62 3.88 -3.94
C ALA A 189 19.59 4.23 -2.80
N GLY A 190 20.32 3.25 -2.25
CA GLY A 190 21.32 3.41 -1.21
C GLY A 190 20.81 3.22 0.22
N MET A 191 19.61 2.69 0.44
CA MET A 191 19.16 2.32 1.78
C MET A 191 19.95 1.12 2.31
N PRO A 192 20.14 0.99 3.64
CA PRO A 192 20.97 -0.05 4.26
C PRO A 192 20.29 -1.43 4.14
N GLY A 193 20.67 -2.21 3.13
CA GLY A 193 20.07 -3.51 2.81
C GLY A 193 20.12 -4.51 3.96
N GLU A 194 21.19 -4.47 4.78
CA GLU A 194 21.38 -5.32 5.96
C GLU A 194 20.32 -5.07 7.07
N ARG A 195 19.67 -3.90 7.05
CA ARG A 195 18.57 -3.57 7.96
C ARG A 195 17.19 -3.76 7.36
N MET A 196 17.10 -4.23 6.11
CA MET A 196 15.83 -4.35 5.38
C MET A 196 15.37 -5.81 5.33
N ALA A 197 14.19 -6.09 5.88
CA ALA A 197 13.53 -7.39 5.80
C ALA A 197 12.25 -7.29 4.97
N VAL A 198 11.93 -8.32 4.22
CA VAL A 198 10.63 -8.43 3.56
C VAL A 198 9.61 -8.97 4.56
N LYS A 199 8.59 -8.17 4.82
CA LYS A 199 7.42 -8.51 5.63
C LYS A 199 6.18 -8.17 4.83
N HIS A 200 5.66 -9.14 4.12
CA HIS A 200 4.42 -8.97 3.38
C HIS A 200 3.28 -8.52 4.31
N ASN A 201 2.37 -7.73 3.80
CA ASN A 201 1.10 -7.51 4.49
C ASN A 201 0.31 -8.82 4.50
N PHE A 202 -0.44 -9.04 5.57
CA PHE A 202 -1.37 -10.15 5.69
C PHE A 202 -2.81 -9.69 5.47
N VAL A 203 -3.68 -10.63 5.18
CA VAL A 203 -5.12 -10.41 5.07
C VAL A 203 -5.81 -11.42 5.97
N THR A 204 -6.79 -10.97 6.76
CA THR A 204 -7.64 -11.86 7.53
C THR A 204 -8.54 -12.66 6.58
N ASP A 205 -8.67 -13.96 6.80
CA ASP A 205 -9.55 -14.81 5.99
C ASP A 205 -10.95 -14.18 5.93
N PRO A 206 -11.49 -13.89 4.74
CA PRO A 206 -12.80 -13.24 4.60
C PRO A 206 -13.96 -14.11 5.08
N GLY A 207 -13.73 -15.42 5.31
CA GLY A 207 -14.78 -16.40 5.65
C GLY A 207 -15.72 -16.70 4.48
N VAL A 208 -15.50 -16.08 3.33
CA VAL A 208 -16.29 -16.29 2.09
C VAL A 208 -15.34 -16.71 1.00
N ARG A 209 -15.61 -17.84 0.39
CA ARG A 209 -14.84 -18.39 -0.74
C ARG A 209 -15.67 -18.38 -2.01
N ARG A 210 -14.98 -18.31 -3.13
CA ARG A 210 -15.62 -18.48 -4.43
C ARG A 210 -16.24 -19.87 -4.55
N THR A 211 -17.50 -19.89 -4.99
CA THR A 211 -18.22 -21.11 -5.34
C THR A 211 -18.53 -21.09 -6.85
N GLY A 212 -18.09 -22.11 -7.58
CA GLY A 212 -18.31 -22.21 -9.02
C GLY A 212 -17.37 -21.35 -9.86
N ALA A 213 -17.79 -21.05 -11.10
CA ALA A 213 -16.96 -20.38 -12.12
C ALA A 213 -16.79 -18.87 -11.92
N GLY A 214 -17.57 -18.25 -11.04
CA GLY A 214 -17.68 -16.79 -10.93
C GLY A 214 -18.66 -16.22 -11.95
N ARG A 215 -18.99 -14.92 -11.84
CA ARG A 215 -20.05 -14.26 -12.61
C ARG A 215 -19.61 -12.97 -13.29
N HIS A 216 -18.46 -12.41 -12.92
CA HIS A 216 -17.96 -11.14 -13.44
C HIS A 216 -16.44 -11.05 -13.29
N VAL A 217 -15.80 -10.23 -14.10
CA VAL A 217 -14.44 -9.73 -13.83
C VAL A 217 -14.56 -8.54 -12.89
N LEU A 218 -13.73 -8.46 -11.86
CA LEU A 218 -13.80 -7.42 -10.84
C LEU A 218 -12.56 -6.51 -10.88
N PHE A 219 -12.76 -5.21 -11.01
CA PHE A 219 -11.82 -4.18 -10.57
C PHE A 219 -12.27 -3.63 -9.22
N LEU A 220 -11.40 -3.72 -8.22
CA LEU A 220 -11.68 -3.23 -6.86
C LEU A 220 -10.53 -2.34 -6.39
N GLY A 221 -10.79 -1.04 -6.20
CA GLY A 221 -9.78 -0.11 -5.74
C GLY A 221 -10.08 1.35 -6.05
N ARG A 222 -9.12 2.23 -5.81
CA ARG A 222 -9.25 3.64 -6.18
C ARG A 222 -9.38 3.78 -7.70
N VAL A 223 -10.34 4.58 -8.13
CA VAL A 223 -10.61 4.82 -9.56
C VAL A 223 -9.71 5.97 -10.03
N THR A 224 -8.45 5.63 -10.32
CA THR A 224 -7.39 6.58 -10.65
C THR A 224 -6.53 6.08 -11.82
N GLU A 225 -5.77 6.99 -12.43
CA GLU A 225 -4.89 6.66 -13.56
C GLU A 225 -3.82 5.64 -13.16
N GLU A 226 -3.18 5.84 -11.99
CA GLU A 226 -2.12 4.94 -11.51
C GLU A 226 -2.61 3.52 -11.19
N LYS A 227 -3.89 3.35 -10.86
CA LYS A 227 -4.52 2.01 -10.69
C LYS A 227 -4.91 1.36 -12.01
N GLY A 228 -4.73 2.07 -13.13
CA GLY A 228 -4.87 1.53 -14.46
C GLY A 228 -6.31 1.34 -14.94
N VAL A 229 -7.29 2.04 -14.33
CA VAL A 229 -8.70 1.90 -14.76
C VAL A 229 -8.89 2.29 -16.22
N GLY A 230 -8.19 3.34 -16.71
CA GLY A 230 -8.22 3.71 -18.13
C GLY A 230 -7.59 2.65 -19.05
N LEU A 231 -6.56 1.93 -18.59
CA LEU A 231 -5.99 0.78 -19.30
C LEU A 231 -7.02 -0.35 -19.39
N LEU A 232 -7.72 -0.63 -18.29
CA LEU A 232 -8.77 -1.65 -18.25
C LEU A 232 -9.92 -1.29 -19.21
N MET A 233 -10.38 -0.05 -19.23
CA MET A 233 -11.42 0.39 -20.19
C MET A 233 -11.00 0.12 -21.63
N ARG A 234 -9.79 0.50 -22.02
CA ARG A 234 -9.27 0.23 -23.38
C ARG A 234 -9.12 -1.27 -23.69
N ALA A 235 -8.71 -2.07 -22.70
CA ALA A 235 -8.62 -3.52 -22.87
C ALA A 235 -10.00 -4.15 -23.00
N TRP A 236 -10.98 -3.67 -22.23
CA TRP A 236 -12.35 -4.15 -22.29
C TRP A 236 -13.03 -3.81 -23.62
N ASP A 237 -12.81 -2.61 -24.16
CA ASP A 237 -13.29 -2.22 -25.49
C ASP A 237 -12.76 -3.15 -26.60
N ARG A 238 -11.50 -3.63 -26.48
CA ARG A 238 -10.91 -4.62 -27.41
C ARG A 238 -11.55 -6.00 -27.32
N LEU A 239 -12.13 -6.36 -26.17
CA LEU A 239 -12.82 -7.64 -26.00
C LEU A 239 -14.15 -7.69 -26.75
N GLY A 240 -14.83 -6.56 -26.92
CA GLY A 240 -16.07 -6.48 -27.73
C GLY A 240 -17.17 -7.43 -27.26
N GLY A 241 -17.28 -7.71 -25.94
CA GLY A 241 -18.27 -8.67 -25.42
C GLY A 241 -17.87 -10.15 -25.51
N ALA A 242 -16.72 -10.48 -26.13
CA ALA A 242 -16.30 -11.86 -26.37
C ALA A 242 -15.99 -12.68 -25.08
N LEU A 243 -15.95 -12.04 -23.91
CA LEU A 243 -15.64 -12.74 -22.65
C LEU A 243 -16.84 -13.51 -22.08
N GLY A 244 -18.06 -13.14 -22.45
CA GLY A 244 -19.30 -13.78 -21.98
C GLY A 244 -19.65 -13.54 -20.51
N VAL A 245 -18.86 -12.72 -19.79
CA VAL A 245 -19.12 -12.29 -18.41
C VAL A 245 -18.93 -10.77 -18.30
N PRO A 246 -19.72 -10.07 -17.46
CA PRO A 246 -19.61 -8.62 -17.31
C PRO A 246 -18.36 -8.20 -16.52
N LEU A 247 -17.99 -6.92 -16.67
CA LEU A 247 -17.05 -6.22 -15.83
C LEU A 247 -17.79 -5.48 -14.72
N VAL A 248 -17.33 -5.65 -13.48
CA VAL A 248 -17.76 -4.83 -12.33
C VAL A 248 -16.58 -3.96 -11.89
N ILE A 249 -16.80 -2.65 -11.79
CA ILE A 249 -15.83 -1.68 -11.29
C ILE A 249 -16.36 -1.13 -9.96
N ALA A 250 -15.63 -1.38 -8.87
CA ALA A 250 -15.96 -0.95 -7.52
C ALA A 250 -14.87 -0.04 -6.95
N GLY A 251 -15.28 1.11 -6.39
CA GLY A 251 -14.41 2.11 -5.79
C GLY A 251 -14.73 3.53 -6.22
N THR A 252 -13.97 4.50 -5.74
CA THR A 252 -14.10 5.92 -6.06
C THR A 252 -12.74 6.54 -6.38
N GLY A 253 -12.74 7.71 -7.00
CA GLY A 253 -11.53 8.44 -7.31
C GLY A 253 -11.73 9.50 -8.39
N PRO A 254 -10.67 10.23 -8.77
CA PRO A 254 -10.74 11.30 -9.77
C PRO A 254 -11.32 10.90 -11.12
N MET A 255 -11.24 9.64 -11.52
CA MET A 255 -11.77 9.15 -12.81
C MET A 255 -13.19 8.55 -12.71
N GLN A 256 -13.87 8.70 -11.56
CA GLN A 256 -15.19 8.06 -11.36
C GLN A 256 -16.26 8.51 -12.37
N ASP A 257 -16.29 9.79 -12.75
CA ASP A 257 -17.27 10.33 -13.68
C ASP A 257 -17.01 9.84 -15.11
N GLU A 258 -15.74 9.71 -15.50
CA GLU A 258 -15.32 9.12 -16.77
C GLU A 258 -15.74 7.65 -16.86
N VAL A 259 -15.46 6.87 -15.80
CA VAL A 259 -15.82 5.46 -15.71
C VAL A 259 -17.35 5.28 -15.72
N ALA A 260 -18.09 6.10 -14.96
CA ALA A 260 -19.55 6.05 -14.94
C ALA A 260 -20.16 6.34 -16.33
N THR A 261 -19.63 7.36 -17.01
CA THR A 261 -20.07 7.73 -18.36
C THR A 261 -19.77 6.63 -19.38
N TRP A 262 -18.60 6.00 -19.29
CA TRP A 262 -18.22 4.88 -20.16
C TRP A 262 -19.07 3.64 -19.88
N ALA A 263 -19.29 3.29 -18.63
CA ALA A 263 -20.12 2.15 -18.21
C ALA A 263 -21.57 2.30 -18.63
N ALA A 264 -22.16 3.51 -18.53
CA ALA A 264 -23.55 3.78 -18.91
C ALA A 264 -23.85 3.52 -20.39
N ARG A 265 -22.85 3.43 -21.25
CA ARG A 265 -23.00 3.15 -22.70
C ARG A 265 -22.83 1.67 -23.04
N ARG A 266 -22.74 0.80 -22.01
CA ARG A 266 -22.38 -0.62 -22.18
C ARG A 266 -23.29 -1.50 -21.32
N GLU A 267 -23.78 -2.57 -21.92
CA GLU A 267 -24.61 -3.56 -21.21
C GLU A 267 -23.75 -4.56 -20.42
N ASP A 268 -22.46 -4.71 -20.80
CA ASP A 268 -21.50 -5.65 -20.21
C ASP A 268 -20.61 -5.03 -19.12
N VAL A 269 -20.90 -3.80 -18.65
CA VAL A 269 -20.12 -3.12 -17.61
C VAL A 269 -21.03 -2.51 -16.54
N SER A 270 -20.66 -2.70 -15.29
CA SER A 270 -21.32 -2.08 -14.13
C SER A 270 -20.32 -1.31 -13.29
N TYR A 271 -20.54 -0.02 -13.09
CA TYR A 271 -19.83 0.80 -12.11
C TYR A 271 -20.71 0.94 -10.87
N VAL A 272 -20.22 0.37 -9.73
CA VAL A 272 -21.01 0.29 -8.49
C VAL A 272 -20.56 1.28 -7.41
N GLY A 273 -19.55 2.11 -7.69
CA GLY A 273 -19.06 3.12 -6.74
C GLY A 273 -18.39 2.51 -5.51
N LEU A 274 -18.35 3.28 -4.41
CA LEU A 274 -17.77 2.84 -3.15
C LEU A 274 -18.61 1.74 -2.50
N GLN A 275 -17.96 0.65 -2.13
CA GLN A 275 -18.59 -0.49 -1.48
C GLN A 275 -18.05 -0.65 -0.05
N ASN A 276 -18.86 -1.15 0.87
CA ASN A 276 -18.42 -1.51 2.21
C ASN A 276 -17.63 -2.84 2.20
N LYS A 277 -16.98 -3.17 3.32
CA LYS A 277 -16.13 -4.37 3.41
C LYS A 277 -16.87 -5.68 3.10
N ALA A 278 -18.14 -5.81 3.49
CA ALA A 278 -18.92 -7.01 3.22
C ALA A 278 -19.28 -7.15 1.73
N GLU A 279 -19.66 -6.03 1.10
CA GLU A 279 -19.92 -5.95 -0.34
C GLU A 279 -18.65 -6.24 -1.16
N CYS A 280 -17.49 -5.66 -0.77
CA CYS A 280 -16.21 -5.96 -1.42
C CYS A 280 -15.88 -7.46 -1.38
N ARG A 281 -16.08 -8.11 -0.21
CA ARG A 281 -15.86 -9.55 -0.05
C ARG A 281 -16.80 -10.37 -0.94
N ALA A 282 -18.08 -10.02 -0.99
CA ALA A 282 -19.08 -10.69 -1.82
C ALA A 282 -18.77 -10.53 -3.33
N LEU A 283 -18.38 -9.33 -3.76
CA LEU A 283 -17.96 -9.08 -5.14
C LEU A 283 -16.71 -9.91 -5.48
N THR A 284 -15.71 -9.92 -4.58
CA THR A 284 -14.48 -10.69 -4.80
C THR A 284 -14.79 -12.19 -4.90
N ALA A 285 -15.55 -12.75 -3.96
CA ALA A 285 -15.91 -14.18 -3.98
C ALA A 285 -16.82 -14.57 -5.17
N GLY A 286 -17.56 -13.61 -5.76
CA GLY A 286 -18.37 -13.81 -6.95
C GLY A 286 -17.61 -13.63 -8.28
N ALA A 287 -16.33 -13.27 -8.23
CA ALA A 287 -15.58 -12.94 -9.44
C ALA A 287 -15.01 -14.17 -10.17
N VAL A 288 -14.98 -14.11 -11.51
CA VAL A 288 -14.17 -14.98 -12.37
C VAL A 288 -12.70 -14.71 -12.11
N ALA A 289 -12.34 -13.44 -12.10
CA ALA A 289 -11.00 -12.96 -11.77
C ALA A 289 -11.05 -11.53 -11.22
N VAL A 290 -10.08 -11.19 -10.38
CA VAL A 290 -9.80 -9.80 -10.01
C VAL A 290 -8.76 -9.26 -10.98
N VAL A 291 -8.94 -8.01 -11.45
CA VAL A 291 -7.99 -7.35 -12.33
C VAL A 291 -7.28 -6.22 -11.62
N ALA A 292 -5.94 -6.22 -11.66
CA ALA A 292 -5.06 -5.25 -11.04
C ALA A 292 -4.10 -4.64 -12.08
N PRO A 293 -4.59 -3.76 -12.98
CA PRO A 293 -3.85 -3.30 -14.15
C PRO A 293 -2.99 -2.06 -13.89
N SER A 294 -2.48 -1.90 -12.68
CA SER A 294 -1.77 -0.70 -12.22
C SER A 294 -0.67 -0.26 -13.18
N SER A 295 -0.61 1.04 -13.49
CA SER A 295 0.44 1.64 -14.32
C SER A 295 1.66 2.10 -13.52
N TRP A 296 1.56 2.12 -12.19
CA TRP A 296 2.63 2.45 -11.27
C TRP A 296 3.26 1.19 -10.64
N LEU A 297 4.43 1.35 -10.00
CA LEU A 297 5.05 0.27 -9.23
C LEU A 297 4.26 0.06 -7.92
N GLU A 298 3.35 -0.90 -7.92
CA GLU A 298 2.69 -1.28 -6.67
C GLU A 298 3.73 -1.73 -5.65
N ALA A 299 3.65 -1.15 -4.44
CA ALA A 299 4.52 -1.58 -3.35
C ALA A 299 4.10 -2.94 -2.79
N PHE A 300 2.81 -3.31 -2.90
CA PHE A 300 2.31 -4.63 -2.51
C PHE A 300 1.11 -5.07 -3.40
N GLY A 301 -0.10 -4.59 -3.16
CA GLY A 301 -1.31 -5.01 -3.86
C GLY A 301 -2.23 -5.89 -2.99
N LEU A 302 -2.77 -5.31 -1.91
CA LEU A 302 -3.69 -6.01 -1.00
C LEU A 302 -4.83 -6.71 -1.73
N VAL A 303 -5.38 -6.10 -2.78
CA VAL A 303 -6.48 -6.66 -3.57
C VAL A 303 -6.14 -8.02 -4.18
N VAL A 304 -4.88 -8.26 -4.53
CA VAL A 304 -4.41 -9.56 -5.04
C VAL A 304 -4.47 -10.62 -3.93
N VAL A 305 -4.00 -10.27 -2.74
CA VAL A 305 -4.03 -11.19 -1.59
C VAL A 305 -5.46 -11.42 -1.09
N GLU A 306 -6.32 -10.41 -1.15
CA GLU A 306 -7.75 -10.54 -0.85
C GLU A 306 -8.45 -11.49 -1.85
N ALA A 307 -8.10 -11.41 -3.14
CA ALA A 307 -8.57 -12.34 -4.16
C ALA A 307 -8.08 -13.78 -3.89
N MET A 308 -6.80 -13.94 -3.57
CA MET A 308 -6.23 -15.25 -3.19
C MET A 308 -6.96 -15.84 -1.98
N ALA A 309 -7.23 -15.04 -0.95
CA ALA A 309 -7.96 -15.47 0.24
C ALA A 309 -9.39 -15.96 -0.09
N ALA A 310 -10.00 -15.41 -1.11
CA ALA A 310 -11.30 -15.84 -1.61
C ALA A 310 -11.23 -17.02 -2.62
N GLY A 311 -10.04 -17.48 -3.01
CA GLY A 311 -9.84 -18.51 -4.04
C GLY A 311 -10.16 -18.00 -5.46
N VAL A 312 -9.84 -16.75 -5.73
CA VAL A 312 -10.07 -16.08 -7.02
C VAL A 312 -8.73 -15.74 -7.67
N PRO A 313 -8.50 -16.15 -8.93
CA PRO A 313 -7.28 -15.78 -9.63
C PRO A 313 -7.24 -14.29 -9.96
N THR A 314 -6.04 -13.76 -10.12
CA THR A 314 -5.84 -12.34 -10.45
C THR A 314 -5.18 -12.19 -11.83
N VAL A 315 -5.62 -11.20 -12.60
CA VAL A 315 -4.87 -10.69 -13.77
C VAL A 315 -4.20 -9.39 -13.36
N ALA A 316 -2.86 -9.38 -13.29
CA ALA A 316 -2.10 -8.25 -12.77
C ALA A 316 -1.02 -7.77 -13.75
N ALA A 317 -0.56 -6.53 -13.60
CA ALA A 317 0.54 -5.98 -14.39
C ALA A 317 1.89 -6.61 -14.00
N SER A 318 2.72 -6.98 -14.97
CA SER A 318 4.02 -7.63 -14.74
C SER A 318 5.10 -6.63 -14.29
N HIS A 319 4.83 -5.88 -13.20
CA HIS A 319 5.79 -4.97 -12.57
C HIS A 319 5.47 -4.69 -11.09
N GLY A 320 6.39 -4.00 -10.39
CA GLY A 320 6.25 -3.76 -8.95
C GLY A 320 6.22 -5.07 -8.17
N ALA A 321 5.34 -5.16 -7.18
CA ALA A 321 5.20 -6.35 -6.34
C ALA A 321 4.35 -7.47 -6.98
N PHE A 322 3.64 -7.22 -8.06
CA PHE A 322 2.72 -8.21 -8.60
C PHE A 322 3.39 -9.51 -9.09
N PRO A 323 4.58 -9.50 -9.77
CA PRO A 323 5.27 -10.74 -10.11
C PRO A 323 5.74 -11.56 -8.91
N GLU A 324 5.86 -10.94 -7.73
CA GLU A 324 6.13 -11.64 -6.47
C GLU A 324 4.86 -12.27 -5.88
N LEU A 325 3.70 -11.68 -6.11
CA LEU A 325 2.42 -12.16 -5.59
C LEU A 325 1.75 -13.17 -6.51
N VAL A 326 1.83 -12.98 -7.82
CA VAL A 326 1.14 -13.81 -8.83
C VAL A 326 2.15 -14.70 -9.53
N ASP A 327 2.02 -16.01 -9.32
CA ASP A 327 2.74 -17.02 -10.11
C ASP A 327 2.01 -17.16 -11.45
N ASP A 328 2.63 -16.65 -12.52
CA ASP A 328 2.03 -16.58 -13.85
C ASP A 328 1.62 -17.96 -14.38
N GLY A 329 0.37 -18.11 -14.78
CA GLY A 329 -0.22 -19.37 -15.22
C GLY A 329 -0.55 -20.37 -14.12
N VAL A 330 -0.26 -20.06 -12.84
CA VAL A 330 -0.47 -20.95 -11.68
C VAL A 330 -1.51 -20.36 -10.71
N THR A 331 -1.28 -19.16 -10.18
CA THR A 331 -2.19 -18.50 -9.22
C THR A 331 -2.98 -17.35 -9.86
N GLY A 332 -2.68 -17.04 -11.10
CA GLY A 332 -3.25 -15.95 -11.89
C GLY A 332 -2.44 -15.74 -13.16
N LEU A 333 -2.60 -14.60 -13.79
CA LEU A 333 -1.91 -14.25 -15.03
C LEU A 333 -1.29 -12.86 -14.93
N LEU A 334 -0.14 -12.68 -15.60
CA LEU A 334 0.54 -11.41 -15.72
C LEU A 334 0.41 -10.84 -17.14
N HIS A 335 0.08 -9.56 -17.25
CA HIS A 335 0.05 -8.83 -18.53
C HIS A 335 1.21 -7.84 -18.62
N ALA A 336 1.65 -7.51 -19.84
CA ALA A 336 2.65 -6.48 -20.07
C ALA A 336 2.14 -5.12 -19.56
N PRO A 337 2.96 -4.36 -18.81
CA PRO A 337 2.56 -3.06 -18.25
C PRO A 337 2.14 -2.08 -19.35
N ASN A 338 1.08 -1.33 -19.11
CA ASN A 338 0.54 -0.32 -20.04
C ASN A 338 0.12 -0.84 -21.43
N ASP A 339 -0.04 -2.15 -21.60
CA ASP A 339 -0.47 -2.77 -22.85
C ASP A 339 -1.91 -3.29 -22.76
N PRO A 340 -2.90 -2.59 -23.35
CA PRO A 340 -4.29 -3.01 -23.33
C PRO A 340 -4.57 -4.28 -24.14
N ALA A 341 -3.74 -4.60 -25.15
CA ALA A 341 -3.88 -5.83 -25.91
C ALA A 341 -3.46 -7.03 -25.07
N SER A 342 -2.28 -6.94 -24.41
CA SER A 342 -1.80 -7.95 -23.47
C SER A 342 -2.80 -8.18 -22.34
N LEU A 343 -3.38 -7.12 -21.75
CA LEU A 343 -4.39 -7.25 -20.70
C LEU A 343 -5.65 -7.98 -21.24
N ALA A 344 -6.15 -7.60 -22.42
CA ALA A 344 -7.31 -8.25 -23.01
C ALA A 344 -7.06 -9.75 -23.28
N ASP A 345 -5.86 -10.12 -23.73
CA ASP A 345 -5.49 -11.51 -23.96
C ASP A 345 -5.44 -12.33 -22.67
N GLN A 346 -4.90 -11.76 -21.57
CA GLN A 346 -4.89 -12.44 -20.27
C GLN A 346 -6.31 -12.54 -19.69
N LEU A 347 -7.18 -11.55 -19.90
CA LEU A 347 -8.59 -11.64 -19.49
C LEU A 347 -9.33 -12.77 -20.20
N ARG A 348 -9.06 -13.01 -21.50
CA ARG A 348 -9.62 -14.18 -22.22
C ARG A 348 -9.11 -15.49 -21.64
N LYS A 349 -7.81 -15.59 -21.36
CA LYS A 349 -7.18 -16.81 -20.83
C LYS A 349 -7.67 -17.13 -19.43
N VAL A 350 -7.80 -16.14 -18.54
CA VAL A 350 -8.22 -16.37 -17.15
C VAL A 350 -9.67 -16.84 -17.06
N ALA A 351 -10.51 -16.49 -18.00
CA ALA A 351 -11.90 -16.94 -18.07
C ALA A 351 -12.07 -18.38 -18.63
N GLY A 352 -10.99 -19.01 -19.08
CA GLY A 352 -10.99 -20.37 -19.65
C GLY A 352 -10.98 -21.49 -18.59
N ASP A 353 -10.80 -22.73 -19.06
CA ASP A 353 -10.98 -23.97 -18.29
C ASP A 353 -10.11 -24.06 -17.02
N ARG A 354 -8.91 -23.48 -17.04
CA ARG A 354 -7.99 -23.49 -15.89
C ARG A 354 -8.27 -22.47 -14.80
N ASN A 355 -9.34 -21.69 -14.95
CA ASN A 355 -9.70 -20.64 -13.99
C ASN A 355 -9.85 -21.16 -12.57
N ARG A 356 -10.52 -22.31 -12.39
CA ARG A 356 -10.73 -22.91 -11.08
C ARG A 356 -9.41 -23.38 -10.45
N GLU A 357 -8.58 -24.05 -11.22
CA GLU A 357 -7.26 -24.53 -10.76
C GLU A 357 -6.38 -23.35 -10.27
N MET A 358 -6.36 -22.25 -11.04
CA MET A 358 -5.63 -21.04 -10.63
C MET A 358 -6.17 -20.44 -9.33
N GLY A 359 -7.49 -20.43 -9.15
CA GLY A 359 -8.12 -19.94 -7.93
C GLY A 359 -7.79 -20.81 -6.71
N ASP A 360 -7.83 -22.12 -6.87
CA ASP A 360 -7.48 -23.08 -5.81
C ASP A 360 -5.98 -22.95 -5.44
N ALA A 361 -5.09 -22.82 -6.43
CA ALA A 361 -3.67 -22.58 -6.21
C ALA A 361 -3.40 -21.22 -5.53
N ALA A 362 -4.13 -20.17 -5.91
CA ALA A 362 -4.07 -18.86 -5.27
C ALA A 362 -4.45 -18.95 -3.78
N ARG A 363 -5.48 -19.72 -3.45
CA ARG A 363 -5.91 -19.95 -2.06
C ARG A 363 -4.83 -20.68 -1.24
N VAL A 364 -4.22 -21.73 -1.78
CA VAL A 364 -3.13 -22.46 -1.14
C VAL A 364 -1.96 -21.51 -0.84
N ARG A 365 -1.63 -20.63 -1.78
CA ARG A 365 -0.59 -19.62 -1.57
C ARG A 365 -0.94 -18.62 -0.48
N TYR A 366 -2.18 -18.13 -0.42
CA TYR A 366 -2.65 -17.28 0.68
C TYR A 366 -2.46 -17.95 2.04
N GLU A 367 -2.91 -19.21 2.17
CA GLU A 367 -2.81 -19.97 3.42
C GLU A 367 -1.36 -20.15 3.88
N LYS A 368 -0.43 -20.30 2.96
CA LYS A 368 1.00 -20.44 3.24
C LYS A 368 1.69 -19.12 3.61
N ASP A 369 1.42 -18.02 2.91
CA ASP A 369 2.29 -16.86 2.90
C ASP A 369 1.67 -15.58 3.49
N PHE A 370 0.33 -15.46 3.54
CA PHE A 370 -0.36 -14.18 3.75
C PHE A 370 -1.42 -14.20 4.86
N THR A 371 -1.45 -15.23 5.70
CA THR A 371 -2.36 -15.31 6.85
C THR A 371 -1.91 -14.42 8.00
N PRO A 372 -2.82 -14.05 8.95
CA PRO A 372 -2.45 -13.33 10.15
C PRO A 372 -1.34 -14.01 10.97
N ALA A 373 -1.36 -15.34 11.08
CA ALA A 373 -0.34 -16.09 11.82
C ALA A 373 1.07 -15.89 11.23
N VAL A 374 1.20 -15.95 9.89
CA VAL A 374 2.46 -15.67 9.19
C VAL A 374 2.88 -14.21 9.37
N GLY A 375 1.91 -13.29 9.35
CA GLY A 375 2.14 -11.86 9.59
C GLY A 375 2.69 -11.58 10.99
N LEU A 376 2.12 -12.22 12.00
CA LEU A 376 2.57 -12.09 13.40
C LEU A 376 3.99 -12.62 13.58
N ASP A 377 4.28 -13.82 13.10
CA ASP A 377 5.58 -14.45 13.19
C ASP A 377 6.68 -13.53 12.60
N ARG A 378 6.46 -12.99 11.40
CA ARG A 378 7.39 -12.06 10.76
C ARG A 378 7.58 -10.75 11.52
N LEU A 379 6.50 -10.21 12.14
CA LEU A 379 6.58 -9.01 12.97
C LEU A 379 7.42 -9.26 14.22
N ILE A 380 7.15 -10.36 14.94
CA ILE A 380 7.83 -10.69 16.20
C ILE A 380 9.31 -10.96 15.95
N THR A 381 9.63 -11.80 14.95
CA THR A 381 11.03 -12.05 14.54
C THR A 381 11.77 -10.75 14.23
N GLY A 382 11.10 -9.82 13.54
CA GLY A 382 11.73 -8.53 13.22
C GLY A 382 11.89 -7.60 14.42
N TYR A 383 10.99 -7.63 15.40
CA TYR A 383 11.12 -6.87 16.64
C TYR A 383 12.26 -7.41 17.52
N GLU A 384 12.32 -8.74 17.69
CA GLU A 384 13.40 -9.41 18.43
C GLU A 384 14.77 -9.05 17.87
N ALA A 385 14.94 -9.17 16.56
CA ALA A 385 16.17 -8.79 15.89
C ALA A 385 16.52 -7.29 16.04
N ALA A 386 15.52 -6.41 16.12
CA ALA A 386 15.75 -4.97 16.33
C ALA A 386 16.14 -4.65 17.79
N ILE A 387 15.57 -5.38 18.75
CA ILE A 387 15.90 -5.26 20.17
C ILE A 387 17.32 -5.74 20.44
N GLU A 388 17.68 -6.93 19.92
CA GLU A 388 19.03 -7.51 20.03
C GLU A 388 20.11 -6.59 19.44
N ALA A 389 19.84 -6.00 18.28
CA ALA A 389 20.78 -5.09 17.61
C ALA A 389 20.94 -3.74 18.33
N HIS A 390 20.07 -3.41 19.30
CA HIS A 390 20.09 -2.15 20.04
C HIS A 390 20.75 -2.29 21.40
N GLY A 391 20.74 -3.47 22.01
CA GLY A 391 21.38 -3.79 23.29
C GLY A 391 22.86 -4.01 23.15
#